data_23a7d49b24c9e896ce4d905b3a5983e8
#
_entry.id   23a7d49b24c9e896ce4d905b3a5983e8
#
_cell.length_a   1.000
_cell.length_b   1.000
_cell.length_c   1.000
_cell.angle_alpha   90.00
_cell.angle_beta   90.00
_cell.angle_gamma   90.00
#
_symmetry.space_group_name_H-M   'P 1'
#
loop_
_entity.id
_entity.type
_entity.pdbx_description
1 polymer ?
#
loop_
_entity_poly.entity_id
_entity_poly.type
_entity_poly.pdbx_seq_one_letter_code
_entity_poly.pdbx_strand_id
1 'polypeptide(L)'
;MFNTKKLTKLFAISALALGVLVVAGCGDDTSKDAKVNPNAKVINVATRGTVRPYSYTDDNGNLTGFDVELLKEIERRNPDLHFNFKPMAVDAAFVAMDAGQVDMIANQMRRNPTREAKYYYTNEVNNYSTRKLVVKNDRNDISKLDDLKGKKIAVTTSSEFNELVKQFNETANPQIEVI
;
A
#
# COMPACT_ATOMS: atom_id res chain seq x y z
N MET A 1 14.72 -22.02 66.55
CA MET A 1 15.18 -21.04 67.57
C MET A 1 14.95 -19.66 67.03
N PHE A 2 14.20 -18.88 67.81
CA PHE A 2 13.97 -17.43 67.79
C PHE A 2 13.29 -16.87 66.52
N ASN A 3 12.08 -16.50 66.56
CA ASN A 3 11.21 -15.68 67.42
C ASN A 3 11.16 -14.21 66.97
N THR A 4 9.93 -13.86 66.56
CA THR A 4 9.14 -12.73 66.99
C THR A 4 9.57 -11.36 66.44
N LYS A 5 8.71 -10.56 66.04
CA LYS A 5 7.45 -9.96 66.44
C LYS A 5 7.21 -8.75 65.54
N LYS A 6 5.99 -8.64 65.10
CA LYS A 6 5.12 -7.46 65.15
C LYS A 6 5.80 -6.11 65.38
N LEU A 7 5.57 -5.18 64.45
CA LEU A 7 5.05 -3.87 64.90
C LEU A 7 4.22 -3.19 63.78
N THR A 8 3.00 -3.02 64.13
CA THR A 8 1.98 -2.15 63.54
C THR A 8 2.23 -0.70 63.92
N LYS A 9 1.87 0.24 63.05
CA LYS A 9 1.23 1.56 63.28
C LYS A 9 1.75 2.55 62.26
N LEU A 10 0.89 3.09 61.43
CA LEU A 10 -0.13 4.18 61.59
C LEU A 10 0.41 5.56 61.27
N PHE A 11 -0.33 6.22 60.37
CA PHE A 11 -0.44 7.68 60.11
C PHE A 11 0.72 8.38 59.37
N ALA A 12 0.49 9.02 58.23
CA ALA A 12 -0.21 10.28 58.16
C ALA A 12 -0.68 10.63 56.76
N ILE A 13 -1.90 11.08 56.68
CA ILE A 13 -2.50 11.83 55.59
C ILE A 13 -1.75 13.17 55.47
N SER A 14 -1.24 13.50 54.29
CA SER A 14 -0.91 14.89 53.98
C SER A 14 -1.48 15.19 52.57
N ALA A 15 -2.61 15.80 52.56
CA ALA A 15 -3.13 16.52 51.42
C ALA A 15 -2.21 17.73 51.13
N LEU A 16 -1.63 17.77 49.96
CA LEU A 16 -1.10 19.01 49.39
C LEU A 16 -1.67 19.17 47.99
N ALA A 17 -2.73 20.00 47.97
CA ALA A 17 -3.18 20.63 46.74
C ALA A 17 -2.17 21.69 46.37
N LEU A 18 -1.59 21.60 45.15
CA LEU A 18 -1.07 22.79 44.45
C LEU A 18 -0.94 22.52 42.95
N GLY A 19 -1.60 23.35 42.19
CA GLY A 19 -1.05 23.99 41.00
C GLY A 19 -1.32 23.30 39.67
N VAL A 20 -2.54 23.47 39.16
CA VAL A 20 -2.79 23.42 37.72
C VAL A 20 -2.07 24.59 37.08
N LEU A 21 -0.90 24.36 36.53
CA LEU A 21 -0.29 25.26 35.55
C LEU A 21 -0.81 24.84 34.18
N VAL A 22 -1.85 25.53 33.72
CA VAL A 22 -2.29 25.55 32.35
C VAL A 22 -1.19 26.29 31.55
N VAL A 23 -0.26 25.57 30.95
CA VAL A 23 0.55 26.10 29.87
C VAL A 23 -0.31 26.06 28.62
N ALA A 24 -0.94 27.18 28.31
CA ALA A 24 -1.49 27.45 27.00
C ALA A 24 -0.32 27.62 26.02
N GLY A 25 0.16 26.52 25.49
CA GLY A 25 1.03 26.50 24.33
C GLY A 25 0.15 26.56 23.08
N CYS A 26 0.00 27.73 22.49
CA CYS A 26 -0.46 27.87 21.11
C CYS A 26 0.61 27.23 20.20
N GLY A 27 0.38 25.99 19.81
CA GLY A 27 0.97 25.37 18.67
C GLY A 27 -0.17 25.09 17.70
N ASP A 28 -0.23 25.87 16.65
CA ASP A 28 -1.21 25.72 15.56
C ASP A 28 -0.74 24.57 14.68
N ASP A 29 -0.95 23.33 15.15
CA ASP A 29 -0.81 22.12 14.38
C ASP A 29 -2.20 21.69 13.92
N THR A 30 -2.58 22.21 12.75
CA THR A 30 -3.77 21.76 12.02
C THR A 30 -3.52 20.44 11.29
N SER A 31 -3.06 19.42 11.97
CA SER A 31 -3.36 18.05 11.58
C SER A 31 -4.71 17.70 12.22
N LYS A 32 -5.78 17.98 11.51
CA LYS A 32 -7.10 17.46 11.83
C LYS A 32 -7.06 15.95 11.65
N ASP A 33 -6.70 15.24 12.71
CA ASP A 33 -7.06 13.84 12.85
C ASP A 33 -8.58 13.76 12.78
N ALA A 34 -9.09 13.50 11.58
CA ALA A 34 -10.49 13.20 11.41
C ALA A 34 -10.75 11.96 12.29
N LYS A 35 -11.55 12.12 13.35
CA LYS A 35 -11.91 11.00 14.21
C LYS A 35 -12.55 9.94 13.34
N VAL A 36 -11.83 8.84 13.14
CA VAL A 36 -12.36 7.68 12.41
C VAL A 36 -13.64 7.25 13.14
N ASN A 37 -14.73 7.11 12.39
CA ASN A 37 -15.98 6.58 12.92
C ASN A 37 -15.72 5.18 13.52
N PRO A 38 -15.95 4.96 14.83
CA PRO A 38 -15.66 3.66 15.46
C PRO A 38 -16.50 2.51 14.89
N ASN A 39 -17.59 2.82 14.18
CA ASN A 39 -18.44 1.86 13.51
C ASN A 39 -18.15 1.74 12.00
N ALA A 40 -17.14 2.43 11.49
CA ALA A 40 -16.79 2.36 10.07
C ALA A 40 -16.39 0.94 9.68
N LYS A 41 -16.84 0.53 8.50
CA LYS A 41 -16.35 -0.71 7.87
C LYS A 41 -14.90 -0.53 7.49
N VAL A 42 -14.02 -1.29 8.11
CA VAL A 42 -12.59 -1.30 7.77
C VAL A 42 -12.36 -2.11 6.50
N ILE A 43 -11.65 -1.52 5.56
CA ILE A 43 -11.19 -2.15 4.31
C ILE A 43 -9.66 -2.17 4.33
N ASN A 44 -9.07 -3.36 4.39
CA ASN A 44 -7.62 -3.53 4.33
C ASN A 44 -7.14 -3.41 2.89
N VAL A 45 -6.26 -2.47 2.62
CA VAL A 45 -5.79 -2.13 1.27
C VAL A 45 -4.31 -2.41 1.11
N ALA A 46 -3.96 -3.37 0.26
CA ALA A 46 -2.57 -3.56 -0.14
C ALA A 46 -2.16 -2.49 -1.18
N THR A 47 -1.00 -1.88 -0.97
CA THR A 47 -0.40 -0.92 -1.90
C THR A 47 1.12 -1.00 -1.83
N ARG A 48 1.86 -0.49 -2.82
CA ARG A 48 3.34 -0.68 -2.85
C ARG A 48 4.08 0.23 -1.88
N GLY A 49 3.68 1.46 -1.74
CA GLY A 49 4.38 2.43 -0.89
C GLY A 49 5.75 2.89 -1.43
N THR A 50 6.12 2.55 -2.67
CA THR A 50 7.44 2.83 -3.26
C THR A 50 7.40 3.39 -4.68
N VAL A 51 6.21 3.63 -5.24
CA VAL A 51 6.03 4.03 -6.64
C VAL A 51 5.44 5.44 -6.75
N ARG A 52 6.29 6.43 -6.95
CA ARG A 52 5.86 7.80 -7.26
C ARG A 52 5.31 7.86 -8.69
N PRO A 53 4.26 8.62 -8.94
CA PRO A 53 3.45 9.44 -8.01
C PRO A 53 2.24 8.69 -7.43
N TYR A 54 2.13 7.37 -7.59
CA TYR A 54 0.89 6.61 -7.34
C TYR A 54 0.72 6.17 -5.88
N SER A 55 1.74 5.51 -5.32
CA SER A 55 1.75 5.05 -3.93
C SER A 55 3.19 5.03 -3.42
N TYR A 56 3.52 5.94 -2.52
CA TYR A 56 4.88 6.08 -2.00
C TYR A 56 4.86 6.66 -0.59
N THR A 57 5.94 6.44 0.14
CA THR A 57 6.21 7.10 1.41
C THR A 57 6.91 8.42 1.14
N ASP A 58 6.40 9.52 1.68
CA ASP A 58 7.00 10.84 1.58
C ASP A 58 8.21 10.99 2.51
N ASP A 59 8.85 12.15 2.47
CA ASP A 59 10.05 12.42 3.26
C ASP A 59 9.78 12.52 4.78
N ASN A 60 8.50 12.63 5.17
CA ASN A 60 8.04 12.62 6.57
C ASN A 60 7.62 11.22 7.05
N GLY A 61 7.72 10.21 6.19
CA GLY A 61 7.32 8.84 6.50
C GLY A 61 5.84 8.54 6.28
N ASN A 62 5.06 9.46 5.70
CA ASN A 62 3.64 9.25 5.44
C ASN A 62 3.41 8.54 4.11
N LEU A 63 2.52 7.57 4.11
CA LEU A 63 2.05 6.94 2.88
C LEU A 63 1.09 7.88 2.15
N THR A 64 1.41 8.17 0.89
CA THR A 64 0.69 9.13 0.02
C THR A 64 0.80 8.72 -1.46
N GLY A 65 0.28 9.54 -2.33
CA GLY A 65 0.25 9.36 -3.80
C GLY A 65 -1.16 9.15 -4.32
N PHE A 66 -1.31 9.18 -5.64
CA PHE A 66 -2.62 9.21 -6.30
C PHE A 66 -3.59 8.13 -5.79
N ASP A 67 -3.16 6.86 -5.70
CA ASP A 67 -4.02 5.75 -5.27
C ASP A 67 -4.44 5.91 -3.80
N VAL A 68 -3.52 6.37 -2.96
CA VAL A 68 -3.74 6.57 -1.52
C VAL A 68 -4.67 7.74 -1.27
N GLU A 69 -4.40 8.89 -1.90
CA GLU A 69 -5.19 10.10 -1.72
C GLU A 69 -6.60 9.97 -2.32
N LEU A 70 -6.76 9.22 -3.41
CA LEU A 70 -8.08 8.88 -3.94
C LEU A 70 -8.92 8.11 -2.91
N LEU A 71 -8.36 7.10 -2.26
CA LEU A 71 -9.07 6.33 -1.24
C LEU A 71 -9.34 7.16 0.03
N LYS A 72 -8.40 7.99 0.46
CA LYS A 72 -8.63 8.95 1.56
C LYS A 72 -9.77 9.92 1.24
N GLU A 73 -9.88 10.39 0.01
CA GLU A 73 -10.97 11.28 -0.41
C GLU A 73 -12.32 10.53 -0.45
N ILE A 74 -12.32 9.26 -0.85
CA ILE A 74 -13.52 8.40 -0.76
C ILE A 74 -13.94 8.23 0.70
N GLU A 75 -13.01 7.95 1.60
CA GLU A 75 -13.26 7.85 3.05
C GLU A 75 -13.85 9.16 3.60
N ARG A 76 -13.24 10.29 3.27
CA ARG A 76 -13.72 11.61 3.68
C ARG A 76 -15.17 11.88 3.28
N ARG A 77 -15.61 11.38 2.12
CA ARG A 77 -16.99 11.49 1.62
C ARG A 77 -17.93 10.43 2.17
N ASN A 78 -17.38 9.33 2.70
CA ASN A 78 -18.14 8.19 3.18
C ASN A 78 -17.64 7.80 4.58
N PRO A 79 -18.10 8.48 5.65
CA PRO A 79 -17.58 8.29 7.00
C PRO A 79 -17.86 6.87 7.58
N ASP A 80 -18.67 6.07 6.90
CA ASP A 80 -18.91 4.67 7.23
C ASP A 80 -17.86 3.70 6.66
N LEU A 81 -16.85 4.22 5.95
CA LEU A 81 -15.70 3.47 5.44
C LEU A 81 -14.42 3.96 6.11
N HIS A 82 -13.49 3.02 6.34
CA HIS A 82 -12.12 3.31 6.76
C HIS A 82 -11.14 2.43 5.98
N PHE A 83 -10.16 3.04 5.30
CA PHE A 83 -9.13 2.33 4.55
C PHE A 83 -7.85 2.16 5.38
N ASN A 84 -7.56 0.91 5.74
CA ASN A 84 -6.34 0.53 6.45
C ASN A 84 -5.28 0.10 5.42
N PHE A 85 -4.29 0.95 5.16
CA PHE A 85 -3.27 0.69 4.16
C PHE A 85 -2.16 -0.22 4.67
N LYS A 86 -1.80 -1.22 3.86
CA LYS A 86 -0.73 -2.19 4.12
C LYS A 86 0.28 -2.15 2.96
N PRO A 87 1.40 -1.42 3.11
CA PRO A 87 2.44 -1.39 2.08
C PRO A 87 3.09 -2.76 1.91
N MET A 88 3.14 -3.26 0.66
CA MET A 88 3.77 -4.54 0.33
C MET A 88 4.07 -4.66 -1.17
N ALA A 89 4.92 -5.61 -1.54
CA ALA A 89 5.20 -5.94 -2.93
C ALA A 89 3.95 -6.51 -3.63
N VAL A 90 3.87 -6.38 -4.97
CA VAL A 90 2.69 -6.82 -5.74
C VAL A 90 2.41 -8.31 -5.55
N ASP A 91 3.45 -9.14 -5.57
CA ASP A 91 3.30 -10.59 -5.41
C ASP A 91 2.73 -10.94 -4.03
N ALA A 92 3.25 -10.27 -2.99
CA ALA A 92 2.74 -10.42 -1.63
C ALA A 92 1.30 -9.93 -1.49
N ALA A 93 0.91 -8.87 -2.23
CA ALA A 93 -0.45 -8.36 -2.23
C ALA A 93 -1.47 -9.38 -2.77
N PHE A 94 -1.13 -10.09 -3.84
CA PHE A 94 -1.99 -11.15 -4.35
C PHE A 94 -2.09 -12.34 -3.38
N VAL A 95 -0.96 -12.74 -2.78
CA VAL A 95 -0.98 -13.79 -1.74
C VAL A 95 -1.83 -13.38 -0.54
N ALA A 96 -1.69 -12.14 -0.07
CA ALA A 96 -2.49 -11.60 1.02
C ALA A 96 -3.99 -11.51 0.68
N MET A 97 -4.33 -11.19 -0.58
CA MET A 97 -5.71 -11.17 -1.08
C MET A 97 -6.29 -12.58 -1.08
N ASP A 98 -5.56 -13.56 -1.60
CA ASP A 98 -5.98 -14.97 -1.64
C ASP A 98 -6.17 -15.56 -0.24
N ALA A 99 -5.36 -15.09 0.73
CA ALA A 99 -5.45 -15.50 2.12
C ALA A 99 -6.50 -14.70 2.93
N GLY A 100 -7.22 -13.75 2.32
CA GLY A 100 -8.21 -12.91 3.00
C GLY A 100 -7.59 -11.91 4.02
N GLN A 101 -6.31 -11.62 3.92
CA GLN A 101 -5.60 -10.67 4.79
C GLN A 101 -5.75 -9.22 4.33
N VAL A 102 -6.11 -9.01 3.07
CA VAL A 102 -6.49 -7.74 2.49
C VAL A 102 -7.76 -7.90 1.65
N ASP A 103 -8.55 -6.85 1.61
CA ASP A 103 -9.83 -6.80 0.92
C ASP A 103 -9.71 -6.17 -0.47
N MET A 104 -8.64 -5.39 -0.68
CA MET A 104 -8.43 -4.60 -1.89
C MET A 104 -6.94 -4.44 -2.20
N ILE A 105 -6.62 -4.35 -3.50
CA ILE A 105 -5.29 -3.96 -3.99
C ILE A 105 -5.44 -2.64 -4.74
N ALA A 106 -4.84 -1.56 -4.22
CA ALA A 106 -4.73 -0.26 -4.87
C ALA A 106 -3.28 -0.05 -5.32
N ASN A 107 -2.99 -0.36 -6.58
CA ASN A 107 -1.62 -0.38 -7.09
C ASN A 107 -1.57 -0.32 -8.62
N GLN A 108 -2.35 0.56 -9.24
CA GLN A 108 -2.42 0.72 -10.70
C GLN A 108 -2.66 -0.60 -11.46
N MET A 109 -3.51 -1.47 -10.88
CA MET A 109 -3.78 -2.79 -11.44
C MET A 109 -4.58 -2.71 -12.72
N ARG A 110 -4.02 -3.24 -13.82
CA ARG A 110 -4.75 -3.41 -15.06
C ARG A 110 -5.59 -4.68 -15.06
N ARG A 111 -6.74 -4.60 -15.72
CA ARG A 111 -7.53 -5.78 -16.06
C ARG A 111 -6.80 -6.64 -17.07
N ASN A 112 -6.86 -7.93 -16.89
CA ASN A 112 -6.52 -8.94 -17.88
C ASN A 112 -7.34 -10.22 -17.62
N PRO A 113 -7.52 -11.11 -18.60
CA PRO A 113 -8.36 -12.29 -18.45
C PRO A 113 -8.00 -13.18 -17.25
N THR A 114 -6.71 -13.38 -17.00
CA THR A 114 -6.21 -14.21 -15.88
C THR A 114 -6.64 -13.64 -14.52
N ARG A 115 -6.55 -12.33 -14.35
CA ARG A 115 -6.94 -11.66 -13.10
C ARG A 115 -8.46 -11.55 -12.96
N GLU A 116 -9.17 -11.24 -14.04
CA GLU A 116 -10.63 -11.12 -14.04
C GLU A 116 -11.33 -12.47 -13.77
N ALA A 117 -10.70 -13.59 -14.09
CA ALA A 117 -11.18 -14.90 -13.71
C ALA A 117 -11.16 -15.14 -12.18
N LYS A 118 -10.41 -14.36 -11.42
CA LYS A 118 -10.17 -14.59 -9.99
C LYS A 118 -10.56 -13.40 -9.10
N TYR A 119 -10.48 -12.18 -9.60
CA TYR A 119 -10.69 -10.96 -8.82
C TYR A 119 -11.68 -10.03 -9.49
N TYR A 120 -12.46 -9.32 -8.67
CA TYR A 120 -13.32 -8.23 -9.14
C TYR A 120 -12.50 -6.95 -9.31
N TYR A 121 -12.91 -6.16 -10.29
CA TYR A 121 -12.40 -4.80 -10.51
C TYR A 121 -13.51 -3.79 -10.27
N THR A 122 -13.13 -2.59 -9.85
CA THR A 122 -14.07 -1.46 -9.78
C THR A 122 -14.68 -1.19 -11.15
N ASN A 123 -15.94 -0.77 -11.20
CA ASN A 123 -16.61 -0.47 -12.47
C ASN A 123 -15.97 0.73 -13.17
N GLU A 124 -15.65 1.76 -12.38
CA GLU A 124 -15.04 2.99 -12.89
C GLU A 124 -13.52 2.86 -12.99
N VAL A 125 -12.96 3.37 -14.07
CA VAL A 125 -11.53 3.40 -14.33
C VAL A 125 -10.94 4.65 -13.68
N ASN A 126 -9.94 4.49 -12.83
CA ASN A 126 -9.29 5.61 -12.14
C ASN A 126 -8.19 6.29 -12.98
N ASN A 127 -7.65 5.61 -13.99
CA ASN A 127 -6.66 6.17 -14.92
C ASN A 127 -6.54 5.35 -16.19
N TYR A 128 -5.88 5.93 -17.20
CA TYR A 128 -5.50 5.27 -18.44
C TYR A 128 -3.97 5.27 -18.57
N SER A 129 -3.41 4.15 -18.96
CA SER A 129 -1.98 4.03 -19.18
C SER A 129 -1.66 3.24 -20.45
N THR A 130 -0.58 3.60 -21.11
CA THR A 130 -0.07 2.87 -22.28
C THR A 130 1.17 2.07 -21.90
N ARG A 131 1.36 0.93 -22.57
CA ARG A 131 2.59 0.17 -22.46
C ARG A 131 3.65 0.79 -23.35
N LYS A 132 4.88 0.88 -22.85
CA LYS A 132 6.03 1.37 -23.60
C LYS A 132 7.17 0.37 -23.44
N LEU A 133 7.84 0.09 -24.55
CA LEU A 133 9.14 -0.56 -24.53
C LEU A 133 10.20 0.52 -24.29
N VAL A 134 11.01 0.35 -23.27
CA VAL A 134 12.07 1.30 -22.89
C VAL A 134 13.42 0.64 -23.17
N VAL A 135 14.25 1.29 -23.93
CA VAL A 135 15.61 0.87 -24.26
C VAL A 135 16.58 2.02 -24.01
N LYS A 136 17.88 1.73 -23.98
CA LYS A 136 18.90 2.78 -23.90
C LYS A 136 18.84 3.68 -25.14
N ASN A 137 19.20 4.94 -25.00
CA ASN A 137 19.15 5.93 -26.09
C ASN A 137 20.01 5.58 -27.31
N ASP A 138 21.06 4.81 -27.10
CA ASP A 138 21.99 4.33 -28.15
C ASP A 138 21.50 3.03 -28.83
N ARG A 139 20.37 2.46 -28.41
CA ARG A 139 19.79 1.25 -29.00
C ARG A 139 18.82 1.61 -30.12
N ASN A 140 19.25 1.33 -31.36
CA ASN A 140 18.44 1.56 -32.56
C ASN A 140 17.91 0.25 -33.18
N ASP A 141 18.24 -0.88 -32.55
CA ASP A 141 17.91 -2.23 -33.02
C ASP A 141 16.61 -2.78 -32.41
N ILE A 142 15.95 -2.02 -31.53
CA ILE A 142 14.72 -2.42 -30.84
C ILE A 142 13.70 -1.29 -30.93
N SER A 143 12.61 -1.52 -31.66
CA SER A 143 11.49 -0.59 -31.83
C SER A 143 10.14 -1.24 -31.53
N LYS A 144 10.04 -2.56 -31.59
CA LYS A 144 8.82 -3.34 -31.37
C LYS A 144 9.14 -4.64 -30.66
N LEU A 145 8.11 -5.36 -30.25
CA LEU A 145 8.25 -6.61 -29.48
C LEU A 145 8.97 -7.70 -30.26
N ASP A 146 8.77 -7.78 -31.59
CA ASP A 146 9.46 -8.74 -32.45
C ASP A 146 10.98 -8.61 -32.42
N ASP A 147 11.51 -7.41 -32.24
CA ASP A 147 12.95 -7.16 -32.18
C ASP A 147 13.60 -7.73 -30.91
N LEU A 148 12.77 -8.20 -29.96
CA LEU A 148 13.22 -8.86 -28.73
C LEU A 148 13.38 -10.38 -28.87
N LYS A 149 12.99 -10.98 -30.00
CA LYS A 149 13.17 -12.42 -30.23
C LYS A 149 14.63 -12.83 -30.03
N GLY A 150 14.85 -13.85 -29.19
CA GLY A 150 16.18 -14.34 -28.81
C GLY A 150 16.96 -13.42 -27.84
N LYS A 151 16.37 -12.34 -27.35
CA LYS A 151 17.00 -11.44 -26.36
C LYS A 151 16.52 -11.74 -24.99
N LYS A 152 17.25 -11.23 -23.96
CA LYS A 152 16.91 -11.31 -22.55
C LYS A 152 16.23 -10.03 -22.08
N ILE A 153 15.16 -10.16 -21.32
CA ILE A 153 14.48 -9.04 -20.70
C ILE A 153 14.24 -9.32 -19.22
N ALA A 154 14.25 -8.26 -18.41
CA ALA A 154 13.86 -8.32 -17.01
C ALA A 154 12.41 -7.83 -16.85
N VAL A 155 11.57 -8.63 -16.20
CA VAL A 155 10.19 -8.25 -15.85
C VAL A 155 9.86 -8.76 -14.44
N THR A 156 8.93 -8.08 -13.78
CA THR A 156 8.39 -8.60 -12.51
C THR A 156 7.47 -9.78 -12.78
N THR A 157 7.65 -10.88 -12.06
CA THR A 157 6.96 -12.16 -12.28
C THR A 157 5.44 -12.04 -12.34
N SER A 158 4.82 -11.29 -11.45
CA SER A 158 3.36 -11.06 -11.41
C SER A 158 2.88 -9.87 -12.25
N SER A 159 3.77 -9.28 -13.06
CA SER A 159 3.42 -8.12 -13.89
C SER A 159 2.61 -8.54 -15.11
N GLU A 160 1.78 -7.62 -15.58
CA GLU A 160 1.09 -7.78 -16.86
C GLU A 160 2.06 -7.92 -18.05
N PHE A 161 3.27 -7.33 -17.95
CA PHE A 161 4.29 -7.46 -18.97
C PHE A 161 4.82 -8.89 -19.08
N ASN A 162 4.94 -9.60 -17.97
CA ASN A 162 5.30 -11.01 -17.98
C ASN A 162 4.25 -11.84 -18.73
N GLU A 163 2.96 -11.61 -18.49
CA GLU A 163 1.89 -12.28 -19.21
C GLU A 163 1.90 -11.95 -20.70
N LEU A 164 2.16 -10.69 -21.07
CA LEU A 164 2.32 -10.28 -22.47
C LEU A 164 3.44 -11.02 -23.16
N VAL A 165 4.61 -11.16 -22.51
CA VAL A 165 5.76 -11.87 -23.06
C VAL A 165 5.47 -13.38 -23.18
N LYS A 166 4.81 -13.99 -22.21
CA LYS A 166 4.39 -15.39 -22.30
C LYS A 166 3.48 -15.62 -23.51
N GLN A 167 2.44 -14.80 -23.69
CA GLN A 167 1.55 -14.89 -24.85
C GLN A 167 2.30 -14.69 -26.16
N PHE A 168 3.21 -13.73 -26.23
CA PHE A 168 4.04 -13.52 -27.42
C PHE A 168 4.91 -14.74 -27.71
N ASN A 169 5.49 -15.36 -26.70
CA ASN A 169 6.37 -16.50 -26.80
C ASN A 169 5.64 -17.80 -27.26
N GLU A 170 4.31 -17.86 -27.19
CA GLU A 170 3.54 -19.00 -27.71
C GLU A 170 3.77 -19.21 -29.22
N THR A 171 4.04 -18.13 -29.95
CA THR A 171 4.28 -18.16 -31.41
C THR A 171 5.66 -17.66 -31.84
N ALA A 172 6.42 -17.05 -30.92
CA ALA A 172 7.72 -16.47 -31.22
C ALA A 172 8.83 -17.56 -31.37
N ASN A 173 9.63 -17.44 -32.41
CA ASN A 173 10.82 -18.26 -32.61
C ASN A 173 11.95 -17.38 -33.16
N PRO A 174 13.11 -17.24 -32.47
CA PRO A 174 13.33 -17.72 -31.10
C PRO A 174 12.50 -16.95 -30.07
N GLN A 175 12.25 -17.56 -28.91
CA GLN A 175 11.50 -16.93 -27.79
C GLN A 175 12.31 -15.81 -27.13
N ILE A 176 11.59 -14.90 -26.44
CA ILE A 176 12.20 -13.91 -25.56
C ILE A 176 12.52 -14.63 -24.23
N GLU A 177 13.74 -14.50 -23.73
CA GLU A 177 14.16 -15.03 -22.43
C GLU A 177 13.81 -14.02 -21.32
N VAL A 178 13.02 -14.46 -20.34
CA VAL A 178 12.68 -13.66 -19.14
C VAL A 178 13.64 -14.01 -18.02
N ILE A 179 14.25 -12.99 -17.39
CA ILE A 179 15.20 -13.12 -16.28
C ILE A 179 14.72 -12.35 -15.05
#